data_f474e6b7ca2c85dce0fd4ae3e40e264a
#
_entry.id   f474e6b7ca2c85dce0fd4ae3e40e264a
#
_cell.length_a   1.000
_cell.length_b   1.000
_cell.length_c   1.000
_cell.angle_alpha   90.00
_cell.angle_beta   90.00
_cell.angle_gamma   90.00
#
_symmetry.space_group_name_H-M   'P 1'
#
loop_
_entity.id
_entity.type
_entity.pdbx_description
1 polymer ?
#
loop_
_entity_poly.entity_id
_entity_poly.type
_entity_poly.pdbx_seq_one_letter_code
_entity_poly.pdbx_strand_id
1 'polypeptide(L)'
;MRTETQPAVGVIFSGTGVVTVAPVELPPLGDDDVLIETRVSVVSAGTEGWVLNDRFHWGGRSPYPLVPGYQKAGVVRAVGAGVPKLMPGDRVFMTTSRLVGPVQAWWGGHVSYSLQAHSEVLPLPETVSDVDAANLVVAQVGYNAASRPRLDGGAVAAVFGDGMIGQAAAQALRARGVWVALVGRRPRRLELGLAHSADAVVNLADGDPRPRLRALAPDGFDVLVDTLNGPDMDLFLEILRPRDGQIVLSGFYTGGLTVDADALQKREIALLTNSGWTRPRLQATLDLMAQGRLATAPLITHHFPYQEAARAWGLLGSRDRAVLGVAFHWAS
;
A
#
# COMPACT_ATOMS: atom_id res chain seq x y z
N MET A 1 35.03 5.19 12.45
CA MET A 1 34.03 5.81 11.55
C MET A 1 34.42 5.54 10.12
N ARG A 2 33.59 4.92 9.31
CA ARG A 2 33.79 4.87 7.85
C ARG A 2 33.44 6.25 7.31
N THR A 3 34.40 6.97 6.75
CA THR A 3 34.22 8.30 6.16
C THR A 3 33.84 8.23 4.68
N GLU A 4 33.78 7.02 4.12
CA GLU A 4 33.53 6.78 2.69
C GLU A 4 32.03 6.51 2.43
N THR A 5 31.53 7.02 1.30
CA THR A 5 30.20 6.70 0.79
C THR A 5 30.07 5.21 0.49
N GLN A 6 28.85 4.66 0.58
CA GLN A 6 28.58 3.26 0.28
C GLN A 6 27.95 3.17 -1.11
N PRO A 7 28.53 2.41 -2.04
CA PRO A 7 27.94 2.21 -3.36
C PRO A 7 26.66 1.37 -3.26
N ALA A 8 25.68 1.76 -4.02
CA ALA A 8 24.40 1.07 -4.16
C ALA A 8 23.89 1.17 -5.62
N VAL A 9 22.84 0.44 -5.92
CA VAL A 9 22.13 0.53 -7.20
C VAL A 9 20.69 0.91 -6.91
N GLY A 10 20.14 1.84 -7.70
CA GLY A 10 18.74 2.27 -7.56
C GLY A 10 17.96 2.09 -8.85
N VAL A 11 16.65 1.85 -8.71
CA VAL A 11 15.67 2.10 -9.78
C VAL A 11 15.41 3.58 -9.78
N ILE A 12 15.68 4.25 -10.90
CA ILE A 12 15.68 5.71 -11.00
C ILE A 12 14.60 6.15 -12.00
N PHE A 13 13.76 7.09 -11.58
CA PHE A 13 12.99 7.89 -12.52
C PHE A 13 13.88 9.03 -13.00
N SER A 14 14.42 8.89 -14.21
CA SER A 14 15.38 9.86 -14.77
C SER A 14 14.71 11.01 -15.53
N GLY A 15 13.41 10.93 -15.73
CA GLY A 15 12.54 11.92 -16.36
C GLY A 15 11.12 11.40 -16.42
N THR A 16 10.18 12.22 -16.89
CA THR A 16 8.77 11.84 -17.04
C THR A 16 8.62 10.59 -17.92
N GLY A 17 8.08 9.52 -17.36
CA GLY A 17 7.88 8.25 -18.04
C GLY A 17 9.15 7.42 -18.26
N VAL A 18 10.32 7.87 -17.76
CA VAL A 18 11.61 7.20 -18.02
C VAL A 18 12.12 6.51 -16.76
N VAL A 19 12.26 5.19 -16.84
CA VAL A 19 12.76 4.34 -15.75
C VAL A 19 14.10 3.73 -16.16
N THR A 20 15.11 3.90 -15.31
CA THR A 20 16.46 3.34 -15.50
C THR A 20 16.93 2.65 -14.23
N VAL A 21 18.00 1.88 -14.34
CA VAL A 21 18.73 1.30 -13.20
C VAL A 21 20.16 1.80 -13.28
N ALA A 22 20.65 2.43 -12.21
CA ALA A 22 21.98 3.01 -12.21
C ALA A 22 22.59 3.03 -10.80
N PRO A 23 23.92 3.19 -10.68
CA PRO A 23 24.59 3.41 -9.41
C PRO A 23 24.09 4.65 -8.69
N VAL A 24 23.99 4.55 -7.38
CA VAL A 24 23.70 5.64 -6.43
C VAL A 24 24.64 5.50 -5.24
N GLU A 25 24.75 6.55 -4.45
CA GLU A 25 25.62 6.55 -3.28
C GLU A 25 24.81 6.85 -2.01
N LEU A 26 25.15 6.12 -0.94
CA LEU A 26 24.65 6.38 0.41
C LEU A 26 25.68 7.22 1.17
N PRO A 27 25.25 8.08 2.09
CA PRO A 27 26.18 8.75 3.00
C PRO A 27 26.94 7.73 3.88
N PRO A 28 28.04 8.14 4.55
CA PRO A 28 28.71 7.31 5.54
C PRO A 28 27.77 6.88 6.67
N LEU A 29 28.03 5.71 7.25
CA LEU A 29 27.29 5.17 8.40
C LEU A 29 27.56 6.05 9.63
N GLY A 30 26.52 6.70 10.14
CA GLY A 30 26.55 7.45 11.40
C GLY A 30 26.29 6.58 12.63
N ASP A 31 26.47 7.16 13.83
CA ASP A 31 26.36 6.41 15.09
C ASP A 31 24.95 5.84 15.33
N ASP A 32 23.90 6.54 14.92
CA ASP A 32 22.51 6.12 15.08
C ASP A 32 21.94 5.37 13.85
N ASP A 33 22.78 5.09 12.87
CA ASP A 33 22.36 4.56 11.59
C ASP A 33 22.44 3.03 11.50
N VAL A 34 21.61 2.51 10.62
CA VAL A 34 21.60 1.11 10.22
C VAL A 34 21.77 1.02 8.71
N LEU A 35 22.78 0.27 8.27
CA LEU A 35 22.97 -0.11 6.87
C LEU A 35 22.21 -1.42 6.60
N ILE A 36 21.34 -1.39 5.64
CA ILE A 36 20.42 -2.49 5.33
C ILE A 36 20.57 -2.88 3.88
N GLU A 37 20.76 -4.17 3.61
CA GLU A 37 20.66 -4.75 2.29
C GLU A 37 19.20 -5.06 1.99
N THR A 38 18.66 -4.45 0.95
CA THR A 38 17.29 -4.69 0.50
C THR A 38 17.17 -6.10 -0.10
N ARG A 39 16.12 -6.83 0.28
CA ARG A 39 15.77 -8.13 -0.29
C ARG A 39 14.63 -8.00 -1.28
N VAL A 40 13.57 -7.33 -0.87
CA VAL A 40 12.36 -7.11 -1.67
C VAL A 40 11.90 -5.68 -1.50
N SER A 41 11.47 -5.04 -2.58
CA SER A 41 10.69 -3.81 -2.54
C SER A 41 9.45 -3.96 -3.40
N VAL A 42 8.31 -3.38 -2.97
CA VAL A 42 7.04 -3.50 -3.67
C VAL A 42 6.61 -2.15 -4.22
N VAL A 43 6.15 -2.15 -5.47
CA VAL A 43 5.73 -0.94 -6.17
C VAL A 43 4.34 -0.51 -5.72
N SER A 44 4.20 0.73 -5.34
CA SER A 44 2.91 1.40 -5.14
C SER A 44 2.46 2.04 -6.45
N ALA A 45 1.87 1.24 -7.33
CA ALA A 45 1.59 1.60 -8.71
C ALA A 45 0.82 2.92 -8.89
N GLY A 46 -0.09 3.26 -7.97
CA GLY A 46 -0.85 4.52 -8.00
C GLY A 46 0.03 5.73 -7.75
N THR A 47 0.60 5.83 -6.55
CA THR A 47 1.40 6.99 -6.11
C THR A 47 2.69 7.14 -6.91
N GLU A 48 3.45 6.05 -7.06
CA GLU A 48 4.70 6.09 -7.81
C GLU A 48 4.48 6.32 -9.30
N GLY A 49 3.38 5.80 -9.88
CA GLY A 49 2.98 6.09 -11.25
C GLY A 49 2.65 7.59 -11.46
N TRP A 50 2.12 8.27 -10.44
CA TRP A 50 1.94 9.72 -10.48
C TRP A 50 3.27 10.45 -10.41
N VAL A 51 4.21 10.01 -9.57
CA VAL A 51 5.57 10.56 -9.52
C VAL A 51 6.28 10.38 -10.86
N LEU A 52 6.22 9.18 -11.45
CA LEU A 52 6.82 8.88 -12.75
C LEU A 52 6.30 9.77 -13.87
N ASN A 53 5.03 10.18 -13.80
CA ASN A 53 4.37 10.99 -14.82
C ASN A 53 4.24 12.49 -14.44
N ASP A 54 4.98 12.94 -13.43
CA ASP A 54 4.96 14.33 -12.91
C ASP A 54 3.54 14.84 -12.57
N ARG A 55 2.72 13.94 -11.99
CA ARG A 55 1.32 14.21 -11.60
C ARG A 55 1.09 14.22 -10.08
N PHE A 56 2.15 14.05 -9.31
CA PHE A 56 2.08 14.02 -7.84
C PHE A 56 2.26 15.44 -7.28
N HIS A 57 1.15 16.12 -7.05
CA HIS A 57 1.17 17.56 -6.74
C HIS A 57 1.39 17.92 -5.27
N TRP A 58 1.47 16.97 -4.36
CA TRP A 58 1.61 17.27 -2.92
C TRP A 58 3.00 17.77 -2.50
N GLY A 59 3.99 17.63 -3.34
CA GLY A 59 5.37 18.07 -3.09
C GLY A 59 5.94 18.97 -4.19
N GLY A 60 5.12 19.48 -5.10
CA GLY A 60 5.59 20.19 -6.28
C GLY A 60 5.92 19.24 -7.44
N ARG A 61 6.74 19.71 -8.40
CA ARG A 61 7.20 18.88 -9.53
C ARG A 61 8.18 17.82 -9.07
N SER A 62 8.15 16.66 -9.72
CA SER A 62 9.09 15.58 -9.46
C SER A 62 10.54 16.02 -9.73
N PRO A 63 11.44 15.99 -8.73
CA PRO A 63 12.81 16.48 -8.89
C PRO A 63 13.72 15.42 -9.53
N TYR A 64 13.45 15.09 -10.79
CA TYR A 64 14.28 14.10 -11.50
C TYR A 64 15.75 14.52 -11.62
N PRO A 65 16.72 13.57 -11.58
CA PRO A 65 16.52 12.14 -11.38
C PRO A 65 16.29 11.78 -9.90
N LEU A 66 15.41 10.80 -9.65
CA LEU A 66 15.06 10.38 -8.30
C LEU A 66 14.89 8.86 -8.15
N VAL A 67 15.12 8.34 -6.95
CA VAL A 67 14.75 6.96 -6.56
C VAL A 67 13.38 7.00 -5.88
N PRO A 68 12.35 6.36 -6.47
CA PRO A 68 11.01 6.28 -5.91
C PRO A 68 10.87 5.17 -4.88
N GLY A 69 9.61 4.95 -4.44
CA GLY A 69 9.23 3.85 -3.57
C GLY A 69 9.37 4.18 -2.09
N TYR A 70 8.47 3.62 -1.27
CA TYR A 70 8.41 3.91 0.16
C TYR A 70 8.10 2.66 1.00
N GLN A 71 8.46 1.47 0.48
CA GLN A 71 8.27 0.22 1.22
C GLN A 71 9.22 -0.87 0.71
N LYS A 72 9.97 -1.44 1.63
CA LYS A 72 10.92 -2.52 1.36
C LYS A 72 11.23 -3.32 2.61
N ALA A 73 11.64 -4.57 2.43
CA ALA A 73 12.18 -5.44 3.45
C ALA A 73 13.63 -5.80 3.13
N GLY A 74 14.43 -5.99 4.16
CA GLY A 74 15.84 -6.31 3.99
C GLY A 74 16.48 -6.86 5.26
N VAL A 75 17.81 -6.96 5.22
CA VAL A 75 18.62 -7.52 6.30
C VAL A 75 19.67 -6.48 6.72
N VAL A 76 19.80 -6.27 8.00
CA VAL A 76 20.84 -5.40 8.59
C VAL A 76 22.22 -5.95 8.24
N ARG A 77 23.10 -5.10 7.71
CA ARG A 77 24.49 -5.43 7.38
C ARG A 77 25.50 -4.79 8.31
N ALA A 78 25.20 -3.59 8.80
CA ALA A 78 26.00 -2.89 9.79
C ALA A 78 25.13 -1.95 10.61
N VAL A 79 25.56 -1.66 11.81
CA VAL A 79 24.93 -0.71 12.73
C VAL A 79 25.95 0.29 13.25
N GLY A 80 25.53 1.51 13.50
CA GLY A 80 26.32 2.53 14.19
C GLY A 80 26.48 2.23 15.68
N ALA A 81 27.45 2.87 16.32
CA ALA A 81 27.79 2.61 17.71
C ALA A 81 26.68 2.94 18.72
N GLY A 82 25.76 3.84 18.35
CA GLY A 82 24.61 4.25 19.16
C GLY A 82 23.35 3.40 18.97
N VAL A 83 23.36 2.39 18.11
CA VAL A 83 22.19 1.55 17.84
C VAL A 83 21.99 0.47 18.92
N PRO A 84 20.90 0.51 19.72
CA PRO A 84 20.84 -0.30 20.94
C PRO A 84 20.30 -1.72 20.76
N LYS A 85 19.53 -1.99 19.71
CA LYS A 85 18.69 -3.22 19.62
C LYS A 85 18.78 -3.98 18.32
N LEU A 86 19.35 -3.40 17.27
CA LEU A 86 19.51 -4.06 15.98
C LEU A 86 20.92 -4.58 15.80
N MET A 87 21.06 -5.72 15.17
CA MET A 87 22.35 -6.33 14.86
C MET A 87 22.42 -6.85 13.42
N PRO A 88 23.61 -7.02 12.85
CA PRO A 88 23.76 -7.65 11.55
C PRO A 88 23.06 -9.02 11.52
N GLY A 89 22.28 -9.25 10.46
CA GLY A 89 21.45 -10.45 10.29
C GLY A 89 19.96 -10.24 10.59
N ASP A 90 19.60 -9.21 11.36
CA ASP A 90 18.20 -8.92 11.64
C ASP A 90 17.42 -8.59 10.37
N ARG A 91 16.23 -9.19 10.24
CA ARG A 91 15.28 -8.84 9.19
C ARG A 91 14.48 -7.62 9.59
N VAL A 92 14.35 -6.66 8.66
CA VAL A 92 13.74 -5.36 8.95
C VAL A 92 12.91 -4.84 7.79
N PHE A 93 11.91 -4.01 8.14
CA PHE A 93 11.16 -3.17 7.21
C PHE A 93 11.58 -1.71 7.33
N MET A 94 11.56 -0.99 6.21
CA MET A 94 11.83 0.44 6.17
C MET A 94 11.10 1.14 5.01
N THR A 95 10.90 2.45 5.15
CA THR A 95 10.14 3.26 4.18
C THR A 95 11.01 4.09 3.26
N THR A 96 12.17 4.55 3.72
CA THR A 96 12.99 5.52 2.99
C THR A 96 14.44 5.07 2.85
N SER A 97 15.27 5.86 2.21
CA SER A 97 16.73 5.76 2.23
C SER A 97 17.34 7.16 2.06
N ARG A 98 18.50 7.40 2.64
CA ARG A 98 19.28 8.61 2.39
C ARG A 98 20.24 8.35 1.22
N LEU A 99 20.30 9.29 0.29
CA LEU A 99 21.23 9.28 -0.83
C LEU A 99 22.08 10.54 -0.81
N VAL A 100 23.25 10.48 -1.43
CA VAL A 100 24.11 11.63 -1.73
C VAL A 100 24.36 11.73 -3.22
N GLY A 101 24.77 12.91 -3.70
CA GLY A 101 25.01 13.15 -5.12
C GLY A 101 23.79 13.69 -5.89
N PRO A 102 23.76 13.54 -7.22
CA PRO A 102 22.74 14.18 -8.06
C PRO A 102 21.37 13.49 -8.05
N VAL A 103 21.31 12.22 -7.67
CA VAL A 103 20.06 11.44 -7.62
C VAL A 103 19.41 11.62 -6.25
N GLN A 104 18.19 12.12 -6.23
CA GLN A 104 17.47 12.36 -4.98
C GLN A 104 16.70 11.12 -4.53
N ALA A 105 16.52 10.96 -3.22
CA ALA A 105 15.58 9.99 -2.68
C ALA A 105 14.17 10.62 -2.61
N TRP A 106 13.28 10.25 -3.52
CA TRP A 106 11.85 10.49 -3.35
C TRP A 106 11.29 9.29 -2.58
N TRP A 107 11.51 9.33 -1.28
CA TRP A 107 11.52 8.23 -0.31
C TRP A 107 12.70 7.25 -0.48
N GLY A 108 13.09 6.82 -1.69
CA GLY A 108 14.24 5.94 -1.90
C GLY A 108 13.98 4.47 -1.55
N GLY A 109 12.77 3.97 -1.86
CA GLY A 109 12.38 2.59 -1.57
C GLY A 109 13.07 1.55 -2.46
N HIS A 110 13.30 1.90 -3.71
CA HIS A 110 13.85 0.97 -4.69
C HIS A 110 15.37 1.14 -4.84
N VAL A 111 16.12 0.66 -3.85
CA VAL A 111 17.58 0.71 -3.81
C VAL A 111 18.15 -0.56 -3.19
N SER A 112 19.32 -1.02 -3.66
CA SER A 112 19.95 -2.26 -3.19
C SER A 112 20.41 -2.20 -1.74
N TYR A 113 20.92 -1.06 -1.30
CA TYR A 113 21.27 -0.78 0.09
C TYR A 113 20.60 0.48 0.58
N SER A 114 20.22 0.51 1.84
CA SER A 114 19.57 1.64 2.50
C SER A 114 20.33 2.05 3.74
N LEU A 115 20.42 3.33 3.99
CA LEU A 115 20.91 3.90 5.23
C LEU A 115 19.80 4.70 5.92
N GLN A 116 19.47 4.31 7.14
CA GLN A 116 18.37 4.86 7.94
C GLN A 116 18.78 5.03 9.39
N ALA A 117 18.18 5.99 10.07
CA ALA A 117 18.22 6.02 11.54
C ALA A 117 17.49 4.76 12.09
N HIS A 118 18.06 4.14 13.12
CA HIS A 118 17.48 2.94 13.73
C HIS A 118 16.03 3.12 14.22
N SER A 119 15.66 4.35 14.62
CA SER A 119 14.30 4.72 15.03
C SER A 119 13.25 4.59 13.92
N GLU A 120 13.66 4.66 12.65
CA GLU A 120 12.78 4.55 11.48
C GLU A 120 12.63 3.10 10.99
N VAL A 121 13.39 2.18 11.56
CA VAL A 121 13.42 0.78 11.16
C VAL A 121 12.47 -0.06 12.02
N LEU A 122 11.72 -0.98 11.42
CA LEU A 122 10.86 -1.93 12.13
C LEU A 122 11.44 -3.34 12.02
N PRO A 123 11.80 -4.00 13.14
CA PRO A 123 12.16 -5.42 13.14
C PRO A 123 10.98 -6.28 12.62
N LEU A 124 11.30 -7.32 11.85
CA LEU A 124 10.31 -8.22 11.28
C LEU A 124 10.20 -9.51 12.10
N PRO A 125 8.97 -9.94 12.45
CA PRO A 125 8.73 -11.27 12.99
C PRO A 125 9.15 -12.36 11.98
N GLU A 126 9.62 -13.51 12.48
CA GLU A 126 10.00 -14.65 11.63
C GLU A 126 8.85 -15.19 10.77
N THR A 127 7.62 -15.09 11.29
CA THR A 127 6.41 -15.55 10.62
C THR A 127 5.99 -14.70 9.42
N VAL A 128 6.56 -13.48 9.27
CA VAL A 128 6.22 -12.57 8.16
C VAL A 128 7.24 -12.73 7.04
N SER A 129 6.77 -12.99 5.82
CA SER A 129 7.63 -13.10 4.65
C SER A 129 8.22 -11.73 4.24
N ASP A 130 9.35 -11.73 3.54
CA ASP A 130 9.94 -10.48 3.01
C ASP A 130 8.99 -9.78 2.01
N VAL A 131 8.21 -10.55 1.26
CA VAL A 131 7.23 -10.01 0.29
C VAL A 131 6.06 -9.34 1.01
N ASP A 132 5.51 -9.96 2.07
CA ASP A 132 4.46 -9.35 2.88
C ASP A 132 4.97 -8.07 3.54
N ALA A 133 6.14 -8.15 4.18
CA ALA A 133 6.76 -7.02 4.84
C ALA A 133 7.06 -5.88 3.86
N ALA A 134 7.57 -6.18 2.66
CA ALA A 134 7.85 -5.17 1.65
C ALA A 134 6.60 -4.44 1.12
N ASN A 135 5.40 -4.93 1.42
CA ASN A 135 4.13 -4.28 1.06
C ASN A 135 3.40 -3.64 2.26
N LEU A 136 4.09 -3.45 3.36
CA LEU A 136 3.50 -3.04 4.65
C LEU A 136 2.81 -1.67 4.61
N VAL A 137 3.34 -0.69 3.86
CA VAL A 137 2.70 0.65 3.78
C VAL A 137 1.37 0.57 3.03
N VAL A 138 1.32 -0.10 1.90
CA VAL A 138 0.07 -0.26 1.13
C VAL A 138 -0.96 -1.06 1.93
N ALA A 139 -0.52 -2.12 2.61
CA ALA A 139 -1.36 -2.89 3.51
C ALA A 139 -1.90 -2.03 4.66
N GLN A 140 -1.05 -1.17 5.25
CA GLN A 140 -1.44 -0.26 6.33
C GLN A 140 -2.46 0.78 5.88
N VAL A 141 -2.43 1.22 4.62
CA VAL A 141 -3.48 2.14 4.12
C VAL A 141 -4.84 1.43 4.17
N GLY A 142 -4.92 0.18 3.75
CA GLY A 142 -6.12 -0.65 3.88
C GLY A 142 -6.52 -0.87 5.35
N TYR A 143 -5.57 -1.22 6.21
CA TYR A 143 -5.78 -1.32 7.65
C TYR A 143 -6.32 -0.01 8.25
N ASN A 144 -5.75 1.14 7.87
CA ASN A 144 -6.20 2.44 8.34
C ASN A 144 -7.66 2.70 7.94
N ALA A 145 -8.05 2.41 6.70
CA ALA A 145 -9.43 2.50 6.26
C ALA A 145 -10.34 1.59 7.09
N ALA A 146 -9.97 0.33 7.26
CA ALA A 146 -10.71 -0.66 8.04
C ALA A 146 -10.81 -0.34 9.53
N SER A 147 -9.89 0.45 10.10
CA SER A 147 -9.86 0.82 11.51
C SER A 147 -10.74 2.04 11.86
N ARG A 148 -11.23 2.79 10.85
CA ARG A 148 -12.01 4.02 11.06
C ARG A 148 -13.43 3.77 11.53
N PRO A 149 -14.19 2.83 10.95
CA PRO A 149 -15.59 2.67 11.33
C PRO A 149 -15.74 2.07 12.73
N ARG A 150 -16.82 2.46 13.40
CA ARG A 150 -17.33 1.74 14.55
C ARG A 150 -18.02 0.48 14.04
N LEU A 151 -17.80 -0.64 14.71
CA LEU A 151 -18.33 -1.93 14.30
C LEU A 151 -18.97 -2.62 15.49
N ASP A 152 -20.18 -3.07 15.28
CA ASP A 152 -20.87 -3.97 16.20
C ASP A 152 -20.72 -5.42 15.74
N GLY A 153 -21.06 -6.39 16.61
CA GLY A 153 -21.01 -7.81 16.25
C GLY A 153 -21.96 -8.13 15.09
N GLY A 154 -21.44 -8.88 14.10
CA GLY A 154 -22.20 -9.23 12.91
C GLY A 154 -22.28 -8.17 11.82
N ALA A 155 -21.44 -7.13 11.88
CA ALA A 155 -21.40 -6.08 10.87
C ALA A 155 -21.06 -6.63 9.48
N VAL A 156 -21.64 -6.02 8.43
CA VAL A 156 -21.40 -6.32 7.03
C VAL A 156 -20.82 -5.12 6.31
N ALA A 157 -19.83 -5.34 5.45
CA ALA A 157 -19.15 -4.26 4.72
C ALA A 157 -19.03 -4.57 3.23
N ALA A 158 -19.01 -3.51 2.40
CA ALA A 158 -18.57 -3.61 1.02
C ALA A 158 -17.35 -2.71 0.80
N VAL A 159 -16.34 -3.26 0.13
CA VAL A 159 -15.11 -2.55 -0.24
C VAL A 159 -15.09 -2.35 -1.74
N PHE A 160 -15.11 -1.10 -2.19
CA PHE A 160 -15.07 -0.72 -3.59
C PHE A 160 -13.64 -0.46 -4.04
N GLY A 161 -13.17 -1.31 -4.96
CA GLY A 161 -11.81 -1.32 -5.51
C GLY A 161 -11.10 -2.64 -5.29
N ASP A 162 -10.81 -3.34 -6.38
CA ASP A 162 -10.14 -4.66 -6.42
C ASP A 162 -8.60 -4.56 -6.39
N GLY A 163 -8.07 -3.37 -6.08
CA GLY A 163 -6.63 -3.11 -5.95
C GLY A 163 -6.04 -3.57 -4.62
N MET A 164 -4.72 -3.42 -4.46
CA MET A 164 -3.99 -3.82 -3.25
C MET A 164 -4.55 -3.21 -1.97
N ILE A 165 -4.90 -1.91 -1.99
CA ILE A 165 -5.47 -1.21 -0.84
C ILE A 165 -6.86 -1.78 -0.50
N GLY A 166 -7.73 -1.97 -1.50
CA GLY A 166 -9.06 -2.54 -1.28
C GLY A 166 -9.00 -3.96 -0.72
N GLN A 167 -8.13 -4.79 -1.25
CA GLN A 167 -7.93 -6.14 -0.74
C GLN A 167 -7.38 -6.17 0.69
N ALA A 168 -6.42 -5.29 1.00
CA ALA A 168 -5.90 -5.15 2.37
C ALA A 168 -6.97 -4.61 3.34
N ALA A 169 -7.82 -3.67 2.89
CA ALA A 169 -8.94 -3.17 3.70
C ALA A 169 -9.97 -4.28 3.98
N ALA A 170 -10.28 -5.10 2.97
CA ALA A 170 -11.17 -6.24 3.12
C ALA A 170 -10.62 -7.25 4.14
N GLN A 171 -9.35 -7.64 4.04
CA GLN A 171 -8.70 -8.53 5.02
C GLN A 171 -8.71 -7.93 6.43
N ALA A 172 -8.40 -6.63 6.56
CA ALA A 172 -8.38 -5.96 7.86
C ALA A 172 -9.79 -5.85 8.50
N LEU A 173 -10.84 -5.66 7.70
CA LEU A 173 -12.24 -5.74 8.18
C LEU A 173 -12.59 -7.16 8.62
N ARG A 174 -12.26 -8.18 7.83
CA ARG A 174 -12.45 -9.59 8.22
C ARG A 174 -11.69 -9.92 9.50
N ALA A 175 -10.49 -9.40 9.66
CA ALA A 175 -9.74 -9.51 10.91
C ALA A 175 -10.45 -8.89 12.12
N ARG A 176 -11.40 -7.97 11.92
CA ARG A 176 -12.29 -7.41 12.95
C ARG A 176 -13.62 -8.17 13.12
N GLY A 177 -13.80 -9.30 12.41
CA GLY A 177 -15.02 -10.12 12.48
C GLY A 177 -16.15 -9.63 11.55
N VAL A 178 -15.87 -8.76 10.59
CA VAL A 178 -16.83 -8.22 9.62
C VAL A 178 -16.96 -9.18 8.44
N TRP A 179 -18.16 -9.44 7.98
CA TRP A 179 -18.40 -10.10 6.70
C TRP A 179 -18.21 -9.08 5.56
N VAL A 180 -17.43 -9.42 4.53
CA VAL A 180 -16.95 -8.45 3.55
C VAL A 180 -17.25 -8.89 2.11
N ALA A 181 -17.93 -8.01 1.35
CA ALA A 181 -18.01 -8.07 -0.11
C ALA A 181 -16.95 -7.17 -0.76
N LEU A 182 -16.12 -7.70 -1.66
CA LEU A 182 -15.20 -6.93 -2.47
C LEU A 182 -15.84 -6.62 -3.84
N VAL A 183 -15.92 -5.33 -4.18
CA VAL A 183 -16.53 -4.84 -5.41
C VAL A 183 -15.46 -4.31 -6.36
N GLY A 184 -15.41 -4.80 -7.59
CA GLY A 184 -14.37 -4.44 -8.56
C GLY A 184 -14.77 -4.64 -9.99
N ARG A 185 -13.81 -4.55 -10.92
CA ARG A 185 -14.05 -4.67 -12.37
C ARG A 185 -13.18 -5.70 -13.06
N ARG A 186 -12.18 -6.25 -12.35
CA ARG A 186 -11.17 -7.11 -12.95
C ARG A 186 -11.33 -8.55 -12.46
N PRO A 187 -11.82 -9.48 -13.31
CA PRO A 187 -12.13 -10.85 -12.90
C PRO A 187 -10.97 -11.51 -12.13
N ARG A 188 -9.75 -11.44 -12.67
CA ARG A 188 -8.59 -12.06 -12.02
C ARG A 188 -8.29 -11.50 -10.62
N ARG A 189 -8.50 -10.20 -10.41
CA ARG A 189 -8.31 -9.57 -9.08
C ARG A 189 -9.43 -9.93 -8.12
N LEU A 190 -10.66 -10.08 -8.63
CA LEU A 190 -11.80 -10.54 -7.84
C LEU A 190 -11.66 -12.01 -7.44
N GLU A 191 -11.12 -12.87 -8.33
CA GLU A 191 -10.76 -14.25 -7.99
C GLU A 191 -9.76 -14.30 -6.82
N LEU A 192 -8.68 -13.51 -6.88
CA LEU A 192 -7.72 -13.37 -5.79
C LEU A 192 -8.40 -12.80 -4.52
N GLY A 193 -9.31 -11.83 -4.71
CA GLY A 193 -10.09 -11.26 -3.62
C GLY A 193 -10.94 -12.29 -2.89
N LEU A 194 -11.64 -13.14 -3.63
CA LEU A 194 -12.45 -14.22 -3.06
C LEU A 194 -11.59 -15.28 -2.37
N ALA A 195 -10.42 -15.59 -2.92
CA ALA A 195 -9.51 -16.57 -2.35
C ALA A 195 -8.82 -16.10 -1.06
N HIS A 196 -8.53 -14.80 -0.92
CA HIS A 196 -7.63 -14.31 0.13
C HIS A 196 -8.18 -13.15 0.97
N SER A 197 -9.14 -12.36 0.47
CA SER A 197 -9.43 -11.06 1.05
C SER A 197 -10.88 -10.85 1.50
N ALA A 198 -11.85 -11.48 0.87
CA ALA A 198 -13.27 -11.20 1.08
C ALA A 198 -14.12 -12.47 1.12
N ASP A 199 -15.33 -12.37 1.65
CA ASP A 199 -16.28 -13.49 1.76
C ASP A 199 -17.14 -13.62 0.51
N ALA A 200 -17.31 -12.52 -0.25
CA ALA A 200 -17.97 -12.49 -1.54
C ALA A 200 -17.32 -11.44 -2.47
N VAL A 201 -17.61 -11.58 -3.77
CA VAL A 201 -17.17 -10.59 -4.76
C VAL A 201 -18.33 -10.16 -5.65
N VAL A 202 -18.27 -8.90 -6.11
CA VAL A 202 -19.22 -8.33 -7.07
C VAL A 202 -18.44 -7.69 -8.21
N ASN A 203 -18.71 -8.14 -9.44
CA ASN A 203 -18.04 -7.61 -10.61
C ASN A 203 -18.92 -6.53 -11.27
N LEU A 204 -18.47 -5.29 -11.24
CA LEU A 204 -19.14 -4.15 -11.87
C LEU A 204 -19.18 -4.23 -13.43
N ALA A 205 -18.45 -5.14 -14.03
CA ALA A 205 -18.50 -5.36 -15.48
C ALA A 205 -19.69 -6.23 -15.90
N ASP A 206 -20.36 -6.91 -14.96
CA ASP A 206 -21.49 -7.81 -15.24
C ASP A 206 -22.83 -7.06 -15.33
N GLY A 207 -22.84 -5.73 -15.17
CA GLY A 207 -24.03 -4.87 -15.24
C GLY A 207 -24.29 -4.11 -13.94
N ASP A 208 -25.58 -3.80 -13.69
CA ASP A 208 -25.98 -3.07 -12.47
C ASP A 208 -25.68 -3.90 -11.21
N PRO A 209 -24.82 -3.41 -10.30
CA PRO A 209 -24.47 -4.16 -9.10
C PRO A 209 -25.56 -4.15 -8.00
N ARG A 210 -26.55 -3.27 -8.08
CA ARG A 210 -27.57 -3.06 -7.05
C ARG A 210 -28.29 -4.33 -6.64
N PRO A 211 -28.84 -5.14 -7.57
CA PRO A 211 -29.54 -6.36 -7.19
C PRO A 211 -28.66 -7.34 -6.41
N ARG A 212 -27.39 -7.48 -6.84
CA ARG A 212 -26.43 -8.38 -6.19
C ARG A 212 -26.03 -7.88 -4.80
N LEU A 213 -25.74 -6.58 -4.68
CA LEU A 213 -25.37 -5.97 -3.40
C LEU A 213 -26.52 -6.05 -2.37
N ARG A 214 -27.76 -5.78 -2.80
CA ARG A 214 -28.93 -5.95 -1.94
C ARG A 214 -29.19 -7.39 -1.51
N ALA A 215 -28.90 -8.36 -2.38
CA ALA A 215 -29.01 -9.77 -2.02
C ALA A 215 -27.97 -10.19 -0.98
N LEU A 216 -26.78 -9.58 -0.98
CA LEU A 216 -25.70 -9.84 -0.03
C LEU A 216 -25.95 -9.16 1.34
N ALA A 217 -26.59 -8.01 1.35
CA ALA A 217 -26.94 -7.26 2.55
C ALA A 217 -28.39 -6.71 2.45
N PRO A 218 -29.41 -7.53 2.73
CA PRO A 218 -30.81 -7.12 2.57
C PRO A 218 -31.20 -5.90 3.44
N ASP A 219 -30.61 -5.78 4.61
CA ASP A 219 -30.81 -4.66 5.54
C ASP A 219 -29.87 -3.48 5.28
N GLY A 220 -29.05 -3.56 4.23
CA GLY A 220 -27.99 -2.63 3.88
C GLY A 220 -26.65 -2.93 4.57
N PHE A 221 -25.56 -2.42 3.99
CA PHE A 221 -24.23 -2.53 4.56
C PHE A 221 -24.01 -1.55 5.71
N ASP A 222 -23.34 -1.97 6.77
CA ASP A 222 -22.97 -1.10 7.89
C ASP A 222 -21.81 -0.17 7.49
N VAL A 223 -20.91 -0.65 6.63
CA VAL A 223 -19.71 0.08 6.22
C VAL A 223 -19.48 -0.08 4.72
N LEU A 224 -19.26 1.04 4.04
CA LEU A 224 -18.74 1.08 2.68
C LEU A 224 -17.35 1.71 2.70
N VAL A 225 -16.37 1.05 2.10
CA VAL A 225 -15.01 1.58 1.94
C VAL A 225 -14.77 1.87 0.46
N ASP A 226 -14.52 3.13 0.12
CA ASP A 226 -14.11 3.51 -1.22
C ASP A 226 -12.59 3.63 -1.31
N THR A 227 -11.98 2.85 -2.21
CA THR A 227 -10.54 2.92 -2.55
C THR A 227 -10.31 3.37 -3.99
N LEU A 228 -11.34 3.90 -4.62
CA LEU A 228 -11.32 4.42 -5.98
C LEU A 228 -11.07 5.95 -5.98
N ASN A 229 -11.15 6.55 -7.15
CA ASN A 229 -10.94 8.00 -7.31
C ASN A 229 -12.25 8.80 -7.36
N GLY A 230 -13.37 8.21 -6.99
CA GLY A 230 -14.69 8.80 -6.98
C GLY A 230 -15.74 7.74 -6.70
N PRO A 231 -16.36 7.76 -5.52
CA PRO A 231 -17.47 6.86 -5.19
C PRO A 231 -18.71 7.26 -5.99
N ASP A 232 -19.52 6.26 -6.35
CA ASP A 232 -20.91 6.47 -6.76
C ASP A 232 -21.73 6.70 -5.49
N MET A 233 -21.90 7.97 -5.12
CA MET A 233 -22.60 8.33 -3.86
C MET A 233 -24.07 7.93 -3.89
N ASP A 234 -24.74 7.94 -5.04
CA ASP A 234 -26.14 7.51 -5.17
C ASP A 234 -26.26 6.01 -4.88
N LEU A 235 -25.39 5.21 -5.48
CA LEU A 235 -25.29 3.79 -5.17
C LEU A 235 -24.99 3.56 -3.69
N PHE A 236 -24.00 4.31 -3.13
CA PHE A 236 -23.62 4.16 -1.73
C PHE A 236 -24.77 4.46 -0.77
N LEU A 237 -25.48 5.56 -1.00
CA LEU A 237 -26.66 5.90 -0.19
C LEU A 237 -27.76 4.83 -0.32
N GLU A 238 -27.93 4.22 -1.48
CA GLU A 238 -28.95 3.23 -1.73
C GLU A 238 -28.72 1.90 -1.01
N ILE A 239 -27.45 1.44 -0.93
CA ILE A 239 -27.08 0.14 -0.38
C ILE A 239 -26.61 0.19 1.09
N LEU A 240 -26.35 1.38 1.61
CA LEU A 240 -25.94 1.59 2.99
C LEU A 240 -27.12 1.49 3.93
N ARG A 241 -26.93 0.87 5.09
CA ARG A 241 -27.94 0.81 6.17
C ARG A 241 -28.38 2.22 6.55
N PRO A 242 -29.69 2.53 6.56
CA PRO A 242 -30.19 3.79 7.10
C PRO A 242 -29.90 3.88 8.60
N ARG A 243 -29.47 5.03 9.08
CA ARG A 243 -28.96 5.30 10.42
C ARG A 243 -27.72 4.45 10.72
N ASP A 244 -26.75 5.04 11.35
CA ASP A 244 -25.48 4.41 11.74
C ASP A 244 -24.60 3.86 10.60
N GLY A 245 -25.03 3.96 9.32
CA GLY A 245 -24.22 3.59 8.18
C GLY A 245 -22.98 4.48 8.05
N GLN A 246 -21.85 3.89 7.64
CA GLN A 246 -20.57 4.60 7.61
C GLN A 246 -19.90 4.45 6.23
N ILE A 247 -19.43 5.55 5.68
CA ILE A 247 -18.65 5.58 4.44
C ILE A 247 -17.22 5.98 4.77
N VAL A 248 -16.25 5.16 4.38
CA VAL A 248 -14.82 5.46 4.52
C VAL A 248 -14.24 5.81 3.15
N LEU A 249 -13.77 7.04 3.00
CA LEU A 249 -13.12 7.53 1.79
C LEU A 249 -11.60 7.31 1.90
N SER A 250 -11.07 6.37 1.15
CA SER A 250 -9.65 5.97 1.15
C SER A 250 -8.99 6.11 -0.23
N GLY A 251 -9.69 6.65 -1.21
CA GLY A 251 -9.18 6.96 -2.53
C GLY A 251 -8.42 8.29 -2.59
N PHE A 252 -7.94 8.63 -3.79
CA PHE A 252 -7.34 9.94 -4.08
C PHE A 252 -8.33 10.82 -4.83
N TYR A 253 -8.84 11.84 -4.17
CA TYR A 253 -9.88 12.74 -4.71
C TYR A 253 -9.25 14.06 -5.16
N THR A 254 -8.45 14.03 -6.22
CA THR A 254 -7.67 15.20 -6.71
C THR A 254 -8.52 16.35 -7.22
N GLY A 255 -9.77 16.08 -7.64
CA GLY A 255 -10.76 17.10 -8.03
C GLY A 255 -11.71 17.52 -6.92
N GLY A 256 -11.50 17.04 -5.70
CA GLY A 256 -12.48 17.12 -4.62
C GLY A 256 -13.62 16.12 -4.79
N LEU A 257 -14.48 16.03 -3.79
CA LEU A 257 -15.70 15.23 -3.79
C LEU A 257 -16.85 16.12 -3.26
N THR A 258 -17.88 16.28 -4.08
CA THR A 258 -19.12 16.94 -3.63
C THR A 258 -20.04 15.90 -3.03
N VAL A 259 -20.53 16.16 -1.82
CA VAL A 259 -21.49 15.30 -1.13
C VAL A 259 -22.76 16.08 -0.83
N ASP A 260 -23.90 15.43 -0.95
CA ASP A 260 -25.17 15.96 -0.51
C ASP A 260 -25.30 15.82 1.02
N ALA A 261 -25.05 16.92 1.72
CA ALA A 261 -25.09 16.93 3.18
C ALA A 261 -26.52 16.70 3.73
N ASP A 262 -27.55 17.13 3.02
CA ASP A 262 -28.94 16.90 3.39
C ASP A 262 -29.30 15.40 3.33
N ALA A 263 -28.86 14.70 2.28
CA ALA A 263 -29.04 13.26 2.15
C ALA A 263 -28.30 12.48 3.24
N LEU A 264 -27.07 12.89 3.60
CA LEU A 264 -26.31 12.29 4.70
C LEU A 264 -26.98 12.51 6.05
N GLN A 265 -27.44 13.77 6.32
CA GLN A 265 -28.08 14.14 7.58
C GLN A 265 -29.40 13.39 7.80
N LYS A 266 -30.26 13.33 6.78
CA LYS A 266 -31.56 12.63 6.86
C LYS A 266 -31.41 11.14 7.15
N ARG A 267 -30.30 10.57 6.84
CA ARG A 267 -29.99 9.14 7.02
C ARG A 267 -28.99 8.88 8.16
N GLU A 268 -28.54 9.92 8.86
CA GLU A 268 -27.58 9.84 9.96
C GLU A 268 -26.30 9.06 9.58
N ILE A 269 -25.74 9.35 8.38
CA ILE A 269 -24.57 8.65 7.83
C ILE A 269 -23.29 9.37 8.24
N ALA A 270 -22.32 8.59 8.75
CA ALA A 270 -20.97 9.08 9.02
C ALA A 270 -20.08 8.99 7.79
N LEU A 271 -19.39 10.09 7.45
CA LEU A 271 -18.37 10.15 6.42
C LEU A 271 -16.99 10.23 7.07
N LEU A 272 -16.15 9.22 6.84
CA LEU A 272 -14.86 9.05 7.47
C LEU A 272 -13.74 9.10 6.41
N THR A 273 -12.56 9.58 6.79
CA THR A 273 -11.40 9.65 5.90
C THR A 273 -10.16 9.06 6.58
N ASN A 274 -9.19 8.66 5.77
CA ASN A 274 -7.88 8.23 6.25
C ASN A 274 -6.77 8.75 5.33
N SER A 275 -5.58 8.91 5.87
CA SER A 275 -4.42 9.37 5.11
C SER A 275 -3.12 8.88 5.73
N GLY A 276 -2.09 8.75 4.88
CA GLY A 276 -0.71 8.48 5.24
C GLY A 276 -0.50 7.23 6.10
N TRP A 277 0.71 7.10 6.60
CA TRP A 277 1.09 6.03 7.54
C TRP A 277 1.70 6.60 8.81
N THR A 278 1.60 5.84 9.89
CA THR A 278 2.26 6.13 11.16
C THR A 278 2.90 4.86 11.71
N ARG A 279 3.95 5.00 12.51
CA ARG A 279 4.62 3.85 13.12
C ARG A 279 3.65 2.93 13.91
N PRO A 280 2.73 3.44 14.76
CA PRO A 280 1.76 2.56 15.44
C PRO A 280 0.86 1.77 14.47
N ARG A 281 0.43 2.37 13.36
CA ARG A 281 -0.41 1.68 12.37
C ARG A 281 0.39 0.67 11.55
N LEU A 282 1.65 0.96 11.20
CA LEU A 282 2.54 -0.01 10.59
C LEU A 282 2.74 -1.21 11.51
N GLN A 283 2.98 -0.98 12.81
CA GLN A 283 3.12 -2.06 13.78
C GLN A 283 1.85 -2.91 13.88
N ALA A 284 0.68 -2.28 14.04
CA ALA A 284 -0.60 -3.00 14.12
C ALA A 284 -0.90 -3.82 12.85
N THR A 285 -0.51 -3.32 11.67
CA THR A 285 -0.63 -4.06 10.41
C THR A 285 0.34 -5.25 10.38
N LEU A 286 1.57 -5.03 10.81
CA LEU A 286 2.58 -6.09 10.92
C LEU A 286 2.15 -7.19 11.91
N ASP A 287 1.51 -6.81 13.01
CA ASP A 287 0.95 -7.76 13.99
C ASP A 287 -0.17 -8.63 13.37
N LEU A 288 -1.03 -8.07 12.52
CA LEU A 288 -2.01 -8.85 11.76
C LEU A 288 -1.34 -9.79 10.76
N MET A 289 -0.27 -9.36 10.10
CA MET A 289 0.51 -10.23 9.22
C MET A 289 1.16 -11.38 10.01
N ALA A 290 1.77 -11.09 11.15
CA ALA A 290 2.38 -12.09 12.01
C ALA A 290 1.39 -13.15 12.54
N GLN A 291 0.12 -12.74 12.71
CA GLN A 291 -0.99 -13.63 13.10
C GLN A 291 -1.61 -14.39 11.92
N GLY A 292 -1.14 -14.17 10.69
CA GLY A 292 -1.73 -14.76 9.48
C GLY A 292 -3.13 -14.24 9.13
N ARG A 293 -3.53 -13.09 9.68
CA ARG A 293 -4.85 -12.47 9.49
C ARG A 293 -4.86 -11.43 8.37
N LEU A 294 -3.70 -11.04 7.89
CA LEU A 294 -3.48 -10.21 6.72
C LEU A 294 -2.26 -10.73 5.97
N ALA A 295 -2.41 -11.04 4.68
CA ALA A 295 -1.34 -11.49 3.81
C ALA A 295 -1.44 -10.80 2.46
N THR A 296 -0.33 -10.23 1.99
CA THR A 296 -0.26 -9.54 0.71
C THR A 296 0.59 -10.27 -0.32
N ALA A 297 1.45 -11.20 0.11
CA ALA A 297 2.28 -12.00 -0.79
C ALA A 297 1.47 -12.72 -1.90
N PRO A 298 0.28 -13.33 -1.62
CA PRO A 298 -0.55 -13.93 -2.66
C PRO A 298 -1.12 -12.92 -3.67
N LEU A 299 -1.11 -11.64 -3.34
CA LEU A 299 -1.59 -10.54 -4.17
C LEU A 299 -0.49 -9.93 -5.05
N ILE A 300 0.77 -10.27 -4.81
CA ILE A 300 1.89 -9.87 -5.65
C ILE A 300 1.93 -10.83 -6.85
N THR A 301 1.31 -10.41 -7.94
CA THR A 301 1.14 -11.23 -9.14
C THR A 301 2.37 -11.29 -10.03
N HIS A 302 3.29 -10.34 -9.87
CA HIS A 302 4.48 -10.23 -10.72
C HIS A 302 5.72 -9.94 -9.90
N HIS A 303 6.74 -10.75 -10.11
CA HIS A 303 8.04 -10.66 -9.47
C HIS A 303 9.10 -10.42 -10.54
N PHE A 304 9.90 -9.38 -10.36
CA PHE A 304 10.97 -9.02 -11.27
C PHE A 304 12.31 -8.92 -10.52
N PRO A 305 13.42 -9.33 -11.11
CA PRO A 305 14.71 -8.82 -10.66
C PRO A 305 14.74 -7.30 -10.89
N TYR A 306 15.37 -6.55 -10.00
CA TYR A 306 15.38 -5.08 -10.08
C TYR A 306 15.94 -4.54 -11.41
N GLN A 307 16.80 -5.29 -12.08
CA GLN A 307 17.36 -4.97 -13.39
C GLN A 307 16.28 -4.82 -14.46
N GLU A 308 15.14 -5.50 -14.30
CA GLU A 308 14.00 -5.42 -15.21
C GLU A 308 12.97 -4.33 -14.83
N ALA A 309 13.36 -3.36 -14.01
CA ALA A 309 12.43 -2.34 -13.52
C ALA A 309 11.71 -1.58 -14.65
N ALA A 310 12.41 -1.25 -15.73
CA ALA A 310 11.79 -0.58 -16.89
C ALA A 310 10.67 -1.44 -17.52
N ARG A 311 10.87 -2.77 -17.61
CA ARG A 311 9.86 -3.73 -18.09
C ARG A 311 8.65 -3.79 -17.14
N ALA A 312 8.91 -3.86 -15.84
CA ALA A 312 7.87 -3.89 -14.82
C ALA A 312 6.99 -2.63 -14.86
N TRP A 313 7.60 -1.45 -15.02
CA TRP A 313 6.88 -0.19 -15.17
C TRP A 313 6.12 -0.10 -16.49
N GLY A 314 6.66 -0.63 -17.58
CA GLY A 314 5.96 -0.79 -18.86
C GLY A 314 4.69 -1.64 -18.71
N LEU A 315 4.78 -2.74 -17.95
CA LEU A 315 3.64 -3.61 -17.65
C LEU A 315 2.57 -2.88 -16.81
N LEU A 316 2.97 -2.15 -15.77
CA LEU A 316 2.05 -1.35 -14.95
C LEU A 316 1.33 -0.25 -15.75
N GLY A 317 2.02 0.34 -16.73
CA GLY A 317 1.45 1.33 -17.67
C GLY A 317 0.58 0.70 -18.77
N SER A 318 0.65 -0.60 -18.96
CA SER A 318 -0.13 -1.31 -19.96
C SER A 318 -1.60 -1.45 -19.54
N ARG A 319 -2.44 -1.93 -20.47
CA ARG A 319 -3.84 -2.27 -20.18
C ARG A 319 -4.00 -3.70 -19.65
N ASP A 320 -2.91 -4.35 -19.25
CA ASP A 320 -2.98 -5.69 -18.67
C ASP A 320 -3.74 -5.66 -17.35
N ARG A 321 -4.90 -6.30 -17.36
CA ARG A 321 -5.84 -6.34 -16.23
C ARG A 321 -5.49 -7.41 -15.21
N ALA A 322 -4.51 -8.27 -15.49
CA ALA A 322 -4.07 -9.33 -14.58
C ALA A 322 -3.10 -8.83 -13.52
N VAL A 323 -2.41 -7.71 -13.77
CA VAL A 323 -1.43 -7.13 -12.82
C VAL A 323 -2.15 -6.58 -11.60
N LEU A 324 -1.83 -7.10 -10.40
CA LEU A 324 -2.30 -6.56 -9.13
C LEU A 324 -1.16 -5.94 -8.33
N GLY A 325 -0.16 -6.71 -7.92
CA GLY A 325 1.02 -6.26 -7.23
C GLY A 325 2.31 -6.59 -8.01
N VAL A 326 3.31 -5.74 -7.89
CA VAL A 326 4.64 -5.90 -8.51
C VAL A 326 5.71 -5.77 -7.43
N ALA A 327 6.60 -6.75 -7.34
CA ALA A 327 7.75 -6.74 -6.45
C ALA A 327 9.06 -6.78 -7.23
N PHE A 328 10.06 -6.05 -6.74
CA PHE A 328 11.45 -6.16 -7.16
C PHE A 328 12.24 -7.00 -6.17
N HIS A 329 13.00 -7.98 -6.67
CA HIS A 329 13.96 -8.77 -5.93
C HIS A 329 15.37 -8.21 -6.14
N TRP A 330 16.11 -7.98 -5.04
CA TRP A 330 17.40 -7.30 -5.02
C TRP A 330 18.58 -8.25 -4.80
N ALA A 331 18.35 -9.38 -4.13
CA ALA A 331 19.35 -10.42 -4.02
C ALA A 331 19.31 -11.31 -5.27
N SER A 332 20.46 -11.52 -5.90
CA SER A 332 20.68 -12.54 -6.93
C SER A 332 20.83 -13.91 -6.28
#